data_390ef18f5a901715618f825b927c3aef
#
_entry.id   390ef18f5a901715618f825b927c3aef
#
_cell.length_a   1.000
_cell.length_b   1.000
_cell.length_c   1.000
_cell.angle_alpha   90.00
_cell.angle_beta   90.00
_cell.angle_gamma   90.00
#
_symmetry.space_group_name_H-M   'P 1'
#
loop_
_entity.id
_entity.type
_entity.pdbx_description
1 polymer ?
#
loop_
_entity_poly.entity_id
_entity_poly.type
_entity_poly.pdbx_seq_one_letter_code
_entity_poly.pdbx_strand_id
1 'polypeptide(L)'
;YGIGILVILFFLYLNTKIKIMPTFTLKINNKSHTVEADMDTPLLWVLRDQIDLVGTKYGCGIGQCGACNIHVNGNVMRSCLLQVSQAEGMDITTIEGLSENGDHPVQKAWKEVDVPQCGYCQAGQIMTASAFLNNNPSPSELEIRNAMNGNICRCAAYNSIEEAVKVASKKIS
;
A
#
# COMPACT_ATOMS: atom_id res chain seq x y z
N TYR A 1 -27.43 40.37 32.48
CA TYR A 1 -26.45 39.38 32.99
C TYR A 1 -26.48 38.03 32.26
N GLY A 2 -27.57 37.66 31.54
CA GLY A 2 -27.70 36.36 30.87
C GLY A 2 -26.92 36.19 29.56
N ILE A 3 -26.72 37.27 28.78
CA ILE A 3 -26.12 37.20 27.46
C ILE A 3 -24.60 36.92 27.54
N GLY A 4 -23.92 37.46 28.57
CA GLY A 4 -22.49 37.23 28.77
C GLY A 4 -22.12 35.77 29.06
N ILE A 5 -22.97 35.09 29.87
CA ILE A 5 -22.79 33.67 30.23
C ILE A 5 -22.99 32.78 28.99
N LEU A 6 -23.97 33.09 28.14
CA LEU A 6 -24.27 32.34 26.93
C LEU A 6 -23.12 32.43 25.91
N VAL A 7 -22.52 33.61 25.77
CA VAL A 7 -21.37 33.86 24.90
C VAL A 7 -20.13 33.11 25.42
N ILE A 8 -19.88 33.13 26.73
CA ILE A 8 -18.74 32.38 27.32
C ILE A 8 -18.95 30.87 27.16
N LEU A 9 -20.14 30.34 27.37
CA LEU A 9 -20.47 28.92 27.18
C LEU A 9 -20.34 28.53 25.71
N PHE A 10 -20.73 29.38 24.77
CA PHE A 10 -20.57 29.16 23.34
C PHE A 10 -19.08 29.15 22.92
N PHE A 11 -18.25 30.08 23.46
CA PHE A 11 -16.80 30.07 23.24
C PHE A 11 -16.12 28.86 23.89
N LEU A 12 -16.54 28.44 25.07
CA LEU A 12 -16.05 27.23 25.72
C LEU A 12 -16.46 25.97 24.91
N TYR A 13 -17.69 25.92 24.39
CA TYR A 13 -18.16 24.84 23.53
C TYR A 13 -17.41 24.78 22.20
N LEU A 14 -17.05 25.91 21.59
CA LEU A 14 -16.23 25.97 20.39
C LEU A 14 -14.78 25.55 20.66
N ASN A 15 -14.22 25.92 21.82
CA ASN A 15 -12.86 25.53 22.21
C ASN A 15 -12.70 24.03 22.58
N THR A 16 -13.78 23.34 22.96
CA THR A 16 -13.72 21.92 23.31
C THR A 16 -13.62 20.98 22.09
N LYS A 17 -13.60 21.51 20.85
CA LYS A 17 -13.53 20.73 19.62
C LYS A 17 -12.24 20.87 18.82
N ILE A 18 -11.19 21.49 19.36
CA ILE A 18 -9.88 21.43 18.72
C ILE A 18 -9.31 20.02 19.04
N LYS A 19 -9.63 19.05 18.17
CA LYS A 19 -9.00 17.75 18.19
C LYS A 19 -7.57 17.94 17.65
N ILE A 20 -6.58 17.99 18.54
CA ILE A 20 -5.18 17.95 18.14
C ILE A 20 -4.93 16.54 17.59
N MET A 21 -4.69 16.44 16.27
CA MET A 21 -4.31 15.17 15.65
C MET A 21 -2.87 14.87 16.00
N PRO A 22 -2.55 13.65 16.40
CA PRO A 22 -1.17 13.25 16.63
C PRO A 22 -0.35 13.28 15.33
N THR A 23 0.93 13.55 15.48
CA THR A 23 1.91 13.58 14.40
C THR A 23 2.72 12.30 14.40
N PHE A 24 2.90 11.68 13.23
CA PHE A 24 3.68 10.47 13.04
C PHE A 24 4.84 10.72 12.07
N THR A 25 5.98 10.09 12.33
CA THR A 25 7.13 10.09 11.41
C THR A 25 7.26 8.72 10.77
N LEU A 26 7.03 8.66 9.46
CA LEU A 26 7.01 7.43 8.67
C LEU A 26 8.22 7.39 7.71
N LYS A 27 8.89 6.24 7.63
CA LYS A 27 9.92 5.99 6.63
C LYS A 27 9.29 5.28 5.43
N ILE A 28 9.10 6.01 4.33
CA ILE A 28 8.44 5.51 3.12
C ILE A 28 9.35 5.75 1.92
N ASN A 29 9.63 4.69 1.16
CA ASN A 29 10.49 4.73 -0.04
C ASN A 29 11.84 5.41 0.26
N ASN A 30 12.47 5.02 1.38
CA ASN A 30 13.73 5.58 1.89
C ASN A 30 13.71 7.08 2.26
N LYS A 31 12.53 7.70 2.33
CA LYS A 31 12.34 9.10 2.75
C LYS A 31 11.56 9.17 4.04
N SER A 32 11.87 10.17 4.88
CA SER A 32 11.10 10.47 6.08
C SER A 32 9.96 11.43 5.75
N HIS A 33 8.75 11.08 6.19
CA HIS A 33 7.54 11.87 6.02
C HIS A 33 6.90 12.12 7.38
N THR A 34 6.57 13.36 7.67
CA THR A 34 5.82 13.75 8.86
C THR A 34 4.37 13.99 8.46
N VAL A 35 3.44 13.30 9.11
CA VAL A 35 2.01 13.32 8.80
C VAL A 35 1.18 13.53 10.05
N GLU A 36 0.03 14.17 9.91
CA GLU A 36 -0.95 14.35 10.99
C GLU A 36 -2.18 13.49 10.69
N ALA A 37 -2.50 12.57 11.58
CA ALA A 37 -3.63 11.68 11.39
C ALA A 37 -4.17 11.16 12.73
N ASP A 38 -5.40 10.66 12.76
CA ASP A 38 -5.88 9.86 13.88
C ASP A 38 -5.09 8.57 13.99
N MET A 39 -4.87 8.07 15.20
CA MET A 39 -4.04 6.89 15.47
C MET A 39 -4.48 5.64 14.69
N ASP A 40 -5.78 5.50 14.46
CA ASP A 40 -6.43 4.39 13.77
C ASP A 40 -6.61 4.63 12.26
N THR A 41 -6.14 5.75 11.74
CA THR A 41 -6.18 6.03 10.29
C THR A 41 -5.44 4.94 9.52
N PRO A 42 -6.09 4.24 8.56
CA PRO A 42 -5.40 3.28 7.71
C PRO A 42 -4.27 3.95 6.92
N LEU A 43 -3.09 3.32 6.92
CA LEU A 43 -1.90 3.83 6.22
C LEU A 43 -2.18 4.10 4.73
N LEU A 44 -3.08 3.33 4.12
CA LEU A 44 -3.50 3.54 2.73
C LEU A 44 -3.92 4.99 2.44
N TRP A 45 -4.68 5.61 3.34
CA TRP A 45 -5.16 6.99 3.16
C TRP A 45 -4.04 8.00 3.37
N VAL A 46 -3.15 7.76 4.33
CA VAL A 46 -1.96 8.58 4.54
C VAL A 46 -1.07 8.57 3.29
N LEU A 47 -0.81 7.38 2.72
CA LEU A 47 -0.03 7.25 1.47
C LEU A 47 -0.65 8.05 0.32
N ARG A 48 -1.97 7.94 0.14
CA ARG A 48 -2.67 8.52 -1.02
C ARG A 48 -2.99 9.99 -0.88
N ASP A 49 -3.48 10.40 0.30
CA ASP A 49 -4.11 11.72 0.47
C ASP A 49 -3.15 12.74 1.07
N GLN A 50 -2.12 12.32 1.81
CA GLN A 50 -1.15 13.24 2.43
C GLN A 50 0.22 13.20 1.75
N ILE A 51 0.65 12.03 1.23
CA ILE A 51 1.99 11.85 0.64
C ILE A 51 1.93 11.80 -0.90
N ASP A 52 0.72 11.75 -1.48
CA ASP A 52 0.46 11.68 -2.92
C ASP A 52 1.03 10.42 -3.63
N LEU A 53 1.20 9.32 -2.88
CA LEU A 53 1.61 8.02 -3.40
C LEU A 53 0.36 7.22 -3.84
N VAL A 54 -0.19 7.58 -4.99
CA VAL A 54 -1.49 7.08 -5.49
C VAL A 54 -1.43 5.73 -6.21
N GLY A 55 -0.24 5.17 -6.41
CA GLY A 55 -0.06 3.83 -7.03
C GLY A 55 -0.65 2.71 -6.18
N THR A 56 -0.56 2.81 -4.86
CA THR A 56 -1.26 1.90 -3.94
C THR A 56 -2.77 2.17 -3.99
N LYS A 57 -3.59 1.14 -4.28
CA LYS A 57 -5.02 1.31 -4.60
C LYS A 57 -5.95 0.85 -3.48
N TYR A 58 -7.06 1.57 -3.29
CA TYR A 58 -8.19 1.10 -2.48
C TYR A 58 -9.05 0.13 -3.29
N GLY A 59 -9.44 -0.98 -2.70
CA GLY A 59 -10.39 -1.94 -3.29
C GLY A 59 -11.46 -2.33 -2.30
N CYS A 60 -11.24 -3.37 -1.48
CA CYS A 60 -12.25 -3.88 -0.54
C CYS A 60 -12.27 -3.16 0.83
N GLY A 61 -11.15 -2.58 1.28
CA GLY A 61 -11.02 -1.97 2.60
C GLY A 61 -10.96 -2.94 3.79
N ILE A 62 -11.04 -4.25 3.52
CA ILE A 62 -11.13 -5.33 4.53
C ILE A 62 -10.01 -6.38 4.37
N GLY A 63 -8.92 -6.05 3.70
CA GLY A 63 -7.73 -6.89 3.59
C GLY A 63 -7.80 -8.07 2.62
N GLN A 64 -8.86 -8.22 1.82
CA GLN A 64 -9.07 -9.42 0.98
C GLN A 64 -8.52 -9.28 -0.44
N CYS A 65 -8.64 -8.10 -1.09
CA CYS A 65 -8.42 -7.99 -2.53
C CYS A 65 -6.97 -7.81 -2.97
N GLY A 66 -6.06 -7.41 -2.10
CA GLY A 66 -4.65 -7.20 -2.41
C GLY A 66 -4.28 -5.92 -3.17
N ALA A 67 -5.25 -5.11 -3.61
CA ALA A 67 -4.98 -3.88 -4.36
C ALA A 67 -4.12 -2.86 -3.58
N CYS A 68 -4.18 -2.91 -2.25
CA CYS A 68 -3.47 -2.03 -1.33
C CYS A 68 -2.16 -2.61 -0.79
N ASN A 69 -1.61 -3.66 -1.39
CA ASN A 69 -0.36 -4.27 -0.94
C ASN A 69 0.81 -3.31 -1.06
N ILE A 70 1.58 -3.27 0.01
CA ILE A 70 2.87 -2.60 0.14
C ILE A 70 3.87 -3.57 0.78
N HIS A 71 5.15 -3.23 0.80
CA HIS A 71 6.10 -3.91 1.67
C HIS A 71 6.26 -3.16 2.97
N VAL A 72 6.31 -3.89 4.07
CA VAL A 72 6.67 -3.41 5.40
C VAL A 72 7.80 -4.31 5.90
N ASN A 73 8.99 -3.73 6.11
CA ASN A 73 10.19 -4.47 6.44
C ASN A 73 10.45 -5.65 5.47
N GLY A 74 10.21 -5.44 4.17
CA GLY A 74 10.38 -6.43 3.10
C GLY A 74 9.24 -7.44 2.91
N ASN A 75 8.23 -7.45 3.78
CA ASN A 75 7.09 -8.38 3.71
C ASN A 75 5.82 -7.71 3.19
N VAL A 76 4.99 -8.46 2.47
CA VAL A 76 3.70 -7.95 1.96
C VAL A 76 2.74 -7.68 3.10
N MET A 77 2.17 -6.47 3.11
CA MET A 77 1.15 -6.08 4.07
C MET A 77 0.01 -5.30 3.40
N ARG A 78 -1.19 -5.43 3.95
CA ARG A 78 -2.40 -4.71 3.49
C ARG A 78 -2.45 -3.31 4.13
N SER A 79 -2.12 -2.26 3.39
CA SER A 79 -2.13 -0.89 3.92
C SER A 79 -3.51 -0.39 4.36
N CYS A 80 -4.59 -1.00 3.87
CA CYS A 80 -5.96 -0.68 4.31
C CYS A 80 -6.29 -1.21 5.72
N LEU A 81 -5.49 -2.12 6.28
CA LEU A 81 -5.64 -2.65 7.64
C LEU A 81 -4.56 -2.15 8.60
N LEU A 82 -3.40 -1.74 8.09
CA LEU A 82 -2.32 -1.21 8.90
C LEU A 82 -2.65 0.20 9.33
N GLN A 83 -2.74 0.44 10.65
CA GLN A 83 -2.95 1.77 11.22
C GLN A 83 -1.66 2.60 11.16
N VAL A 84 -1.79 3.90 10.97
CA VAL A 84 -0.64 4.83 10.92
C VAL A 84 0.21 4.77 12.18
N SER A 85 -0.40 4.65 13.35
CA SER A 85 0.29 4.51 14.64
C SER A 85 1.14 3.26 14.75
N GLN A 86 0.79 2.19 14.04
CA GLN A 86 1.55 0.94 14.00
C GLN A 86 2.69 0.99 12.98
N ALA A 87 2.60 1.89 12.00
CA ALA A 87 3.55 2.01 10.91
C ALA A 87 4.81 2.81 11.28
N GLU A 88 4.79 3.53 12.40
CA GLU A 88 5.93 4.32 12.87
C GLU A 88 7.13 3.42 13.19
N GLY A 89 8.31 3.82 12.73
CA GLY A 89 9.54 3.02 12.87
C GLY A 89 9.69 1.84 11.91
N MET A 90 8.70 1.58 11.06
CA MET A 90 8.77 0.54 10.04
C MET A 90 9.33 1.08 8.72
N ASP A 91 10.01 0.22 7.96
CA ASP A 91 10.48 0.52 6.60
C ASP A 91 9.39 0.16 5.59
N ILE A 92 8.80 1.17 4.97
CA ILE A 92 7.65 1.02 4.08
C ILE A 92 8.10 1.26 2.65
N THR A 93 7.80 0.31 1.76
CA THR A 93 8.01 0.46 0.32
C THR A 93 6.68 0.31 -0.43
N THR A 94 6.34 1.31 -1.22
CA THR A 94 5.20 1.28 -2.14
C THR A 94 5.64 0.93 -3.55
N ILE A 95 4.69 0.81 -4.49
CA ILE A 95 5.01 0.51 -5.89
C ILE A 95 5.90 1.58 -6.53
N GLU A 96 5.80 2.83 -6.09
CA GLU A 96 6.63 3.94 -6.55
C GLU A 96 8.08 3.82 -6.09
N GLY A 97 8.32 3.17 -4.94
CA GLY A 97 9.64 2.97 -4.36
C GLY A 97 10.25 1.60 -4.66
N LEU A 98 9.56 0.71 -5.39
CA LEU A 98 10.08 -0.62 -5.71
C LEU A 98 11.33 -0.55 -6.60
N SER A 99 11.39 0.42 -7.51
CA SER A 99 12.57 0.81 -8.27
C SER A 99 12.43 2.24 -8.80
N GLU A 100 13.52 2.99 -8.92
CA GLU A 100 13.49 4.39 -9.37
C GLU A 100 12.91 4.58 -10.77
N ASN A 101 13.20 3.65 -11.68
CA ASN A 101 12.85 3.77 -13.10
C ASN A 101 11.75 2.78 -13.54
N GLY A 102 11.09 2.09 -12.61
CA GLY A 102 10.14 1.04 -12.94
C GLY A 102 10.81 -0.15 -13.66
N ASP A 103 12.06 -0.44 -13.29
CA ASP A 103 12.93 -1.44 -13.94
C ASP A 103 13.21 -2.66 -13.07
N HIS A 104 12.53 -2.80 -11.94
CA HIS A 104 12.54 -4.02 -11.14
C HIS A 104 12.20 -5.24 -12.04
N PRO A 105 12.86 -6.41 -11.88
CA PRO A 105 12.63 -7.60 -12.73
C PRO A 105 11.16 -7.96 -12.89
N VAL A 106 10.38 -7.87 -11.83
CA VAL A 106 8.91 -8.09 -11.87
C VAL A 106 8.22 -7.04 -12.74
N GLN A 107 8.55 -5.76 -12.60
CA GLN A 107 7.96 -4.69 -13.42
C GLN A 107 8.31 -4.84 -14.91
N LYS A 108 9.53 -5.25 -15.21
CA LYS A 108 9.96 -5.58 -16.59
C LYS A 108 9.17 -6.76 -17.16
N ALA A 109 9.00 -7.82 -16.38
CA ALA A 109 8.24 -9.00 -16.81
C ALA A 109 6.76 -8.64 -17.06
N TRP A 110 6.15 -7.79 -16.20
CA TRP A 110 4.79 -7.29 -16.39
C TRP A 110 4.61 -6.56 -17.73
N LYS A 111 5.58 -5.73 -18.11
CA LYS A 111 5.59 -5.02 -19.40
C LYS A 111 5.78 -5.98 -20.58
N GLU A 112 6.71 -6.94 -20.44
CA GLU A 112 7.05 -7.90 -21.48
C GLU A 112 5.88 -8.83 -21.82
N VAL A 113 5.14 -9.28 -20.80
CA VAL A 113 3.95 -10.17 -20.95
C VAL A 113 2.69 -9.39 -21.29
N ASP A 114 2.72 -8.05 -21.22
CA ASP A 114 1.57 -7.16 -21.41
C ASP A 114 0.38 -7.52 -20.49
N VAL A 115 0.67 -7.67 -19.19
CA VAL A 115 -0.30 -8.15 -18.20
C VAL A 115 -1.50 -7.23 -18.01
N PRO A 116 -1.35 -5.88 -17.93
CA PRO A 116 -2.44 -5.01 -17.53
C PRO A 116 -3.58 -4.94 -18.54
N GLN A 117 -4.83 -5.06 -18.05
CA GLN A 117 -6.02 -4.64 -18.77
C GLN A 117 -6.49 -3.28 -18.23
N CYS A 118 -7.31 -3.22 -17.16
CA CYS A 118 -7.66 -1.95 -16.56
C CYS A 118 -6.52 -1.32 -15.72
N GLY A 119 -5.54 -2.10 -15.31
CA GLY A 119 -4.37 -1.66 -14.54
C GLY A 119 -4.59 -1.50 -13.03
N TYR A 120 -5.81 -1.51 -12.53
CA TYR A 120 -6.13 -1.11 -11.17
C TYR A 120 -5.47 -1.99 -10.09
N CYS A 121 -5.47 -3.32 -10.23
CA CYS A 121 -4.90 -4.25 -9.27
C CYS A 121 -3.37 -4.45 -9.42
N GLN A 122 -2.76 -3.93 -10.47
CA GLN A 122 -1.41 -4.33 -10.87
C GLN A 122 -0.33 -3.92 -9.87
N ALA A 123 -0.44 -2.76 -9.24
CA ALA A 123 0.49 -2.35 -8.19
C ALA A 123 0.55 -3.40 -7.06
N GLY A 124 -0.61 -3.79 -6.54
CA GLY A 124 -0.69 -4.82 -5.49
C GLY A 124 -0.20 -6.19 -5.94
N GLN A 125 -0.47 -6.59 -7.21
CA GLN A 125 0.02 -7.83 -7.80
C GLN A 125 1.56 -7.84 -7.88
N ILE A 126 2.16 -6.75 -8.38
CA ILE A 126 3.63 -6.58 -8.50
C ILE A 126 4.29 -6.59 -7.12
N MET A 127 3.72 -5.89 -6.13
CA MET A 127 4.26 -5.88 -4.76
C MET A 127 4.24 -7.29 -4.14
N THR A 128 3.17 -8.06 -4.37
CA THR A 128 3.10 -9.45 -3.92
C THR A 128 4.14 -10.32 -4.62
N ALA A 129 4.21 -10.25 -5.94
CA ALA A 129 5.15 -11.06 -6.73
C ALA A 129 6.61 -10.76 -6.39
N SER A 130 6.96 -9.49 -6.19
CA SER A 130 8.35 -9.11 -5.86
C SER A 130 8.79 -9.63 -4.49
N ALA A 131 7.96 -9.50 -3.45
CA ALA A 131 8.29 -10.05 -2.13
C ALA A 131 8.35 -11.59 -2.15
N PHE A 132 7.47 -12.23 -2.89
CA PHE A 132 7.47 -13.70 -3.04
C PHE A 132 8.77 -14.17 -3.72
N LEU A 133 9.17 -13.56 -4.84
CA LEU A 133 10.37 -13.96 -5.58
C LEU A 133 11.67 -13.64 -4.84
N ASN A 134 11.70 -12.64 -3.98
CA ASN A 134 12.83 -12.37 -3.09
C ASN A 134 13.11 -13.54 -2.12
N ASN A 135 12.06 -14.24 -1.70
CA ASN A 135 12.17 -15.38 -0.77
C ASN A 135 12.20 -16.74 -1.50
N ASN A 136 11.71 -16.81 -2.73
CA ASN A 136 11.65 -18.02 -3.56
C ASN A 136 11.96 -17.65 -5.02
N PRO A 137 13.23 -17.56 -5.42
CA PRO A 137 13.62 -17.10 -6.76
C PRO A 137 13.33 -18.11 -7.88
N SER A 138 13.10 -19.39 -7.56
CA SER A 138 12.86 -20.47 -8.54
C SER A 138 11.59 -21.26 -8.20
N PRO A 139 10.39 -20.60 -8.20
CA PRO A 139 9.16 -21.22 -7.76
C PRO A 139 8.56 -22.18 -8.82
N SER A 140 7.88 -23.21 -8.36
CA SER A 140 6.96 -24.00 -9.17
C SER A 140 5.69 -23.20 -9.50
N GLU A 141 4.94 -23.66 -10.51
CA GLU A 141 3.65 -23.03 -10.87
C GLU A 141 2.65 -23.03 -9.71
N LEU A 142 2.61 -24.09 -8.94
CA LEU A 142 1.72 -24.20 -7.78
C LEU A 142 2.08 -23.18 -6.69
N GLU A 143 3.37 -22.98 -6.43
CA GLU A 143 3.83 -21.97 -5.47
C GLU A 143 3.50 -20.56 -5.94
N ILE A 144 3.62 -20.26 -7.24
CA ILE A 144 3.20 -18.98 -7.81
C ILE A 144 1.71 -18.76 -7.59
N ARG A 145 0.85 -19.73 -7.93
CA ARG A 145 -0.60 -19.62 -7.73
C ARG A 145 -0.96 -19.42 -6.26
N ASN A 146 -0.32 -20.13 -5.36
CA ASN A 146 -0.54 -20.00 -3.92
C ASN A 146 -0.10 -18.64 -3.40
N ALA A 147 1.05 -18.13 -3.81
CA ALA A 147 1.57 -16.82 -3.41
C ALA A 147 0.70 -15.68 -3.93
N MET A 148 0.19 -15.79 -5.15
CA MET A 148 -0.68 -14.79 -5.77
C MET A 148 -2.13 -14.89 -5.35
N ASN A 149 -2.53 -15.98 -4.66
CA ASN A 149 -3.86 -16.13 -4.10
C ASN A 149 -4.14 -15.02 -3.07
N GLY A 150 -5.32 -14.41 -3.13
CA GLY A 150 -5.64 -13.23 -2.31
C GLY A 150 -5.35 -11.88 -3.01
N ASN A 151 -4.92 -11.91 -4.27
CA ASN A 151 -4.85 -10.74 -5.13
C ASN A 151 -5.93 -10.84 -6.22
N ILE A 152 -6.99 -10.03 -6.09
CA ILE A 152 -8.16 -10.11 -6.98
C ILE A 152 -7.93 -9.26 -8.22
N CYS A 153 -8.15 -9.86 -9.40
CA CYS A 153 -8.19 -9.16 -10.68
C CYS A 153 -9.58 -9.30 -11.32
N ARG A 154 -10.33 -8.20 -11.42
CA ARG A 154 -11.68 -8.22 -12.02
C ARG A 154 -11.66 -8.48 -13.53
N CYS A 155 -10.55 -8.18 -14.20
CA CYS A 155 -10.34 -8.44 -15.63
C CYS A 155 -9.92 -9.90 -15.90
N ALA A 156 -9.78 -10.72 -14.87
CA ALA A 156 -9.36 -12.13 -14.96
C ALA A 156 -8.00 -12.36 -15.64
N ALA A 157 -7.05 -11.43 -15.50
CA ALA A 157 -5.72 -11.53 -16.10
C ALA A 157 -4.78 -12.53 -15.36
N TYR A 158 -5.31 -13.52 -14.65
CA TYR A 158 -4.55 -14.41 -13.78
C TYR A 158 -3.49 -15.22 -14.53
N ASN A 159 -3.80 -15.71 -15.75
CA ASN A 159 -2.84 -16.46 -16.57
C ASN A 159 -1.64 -15.59 -16.98
N SER A 160 -1.89 -14.34 -17.40
CA SER A 160 -0.81 -13.40 -17.74
C SER A 160 0.00 -13.00 -16.51
N ILE A 161 -0.64 -12.86 -15.34
CA ILE A 161 0.04 -12.59 -14.06
C ILE A 161 0.97 -13.76 -13.70
N GLU A 162 0.48 -15.01 -13.78
CA GLU A 162 1.28 -16.21 -13.52
C GLU A 162 2.50 -16.29 -14.45
N GLU A 163 2.28 -16.07 -15.76
CA GLU A 163 3.35 -16.05 -16.74
C GLU A 163 4.39 -14.96 -16.46
N ALA A 164 3.94 -13.76 -16.10
CA ALA A 164 4.85 -12.67 -15.76
C ALA A 164 5.69 -12.98 -14.51
N VAL A 165 5.15 -13.67 -13.51
CA VAL A 165 5.93 -14.14 -12.35
C VAL A 165 6.98 -15.17 -12.78
N LYS A 166 6.66 -16.12 -13.69
CA LYS A 166 7.61 -17.08 -14.26
C LYS A 166 8.73 -16.39 -15.04
N VAL A 167 8.38 -15.38 -15.85
CA VAL A 167 9.38 -14.58 -16.59
C VAL A 167 10.27 -13.81 -15.63
N ALA A 168 9.70 -13.21 -14.59
CA ALA A 168 10.46 -12.47 -13.57
C ALA A 168 11.44 -13.36 -12.81
N SER A 169 11.03 -14.59 -12.43
CA SER A 169 11.88 -15.53 -11.70
C SER A 169 13.15 -15.86 -12.47
N LYS A 170 13.07 -16.03 -13.80
CA LYS A 170 14.24 -16.26 -14.68
C LYS A 170 15.20 -15.08 -14.78
N LYS A 171 14.76 -13.87 -14.38
CA LYS A 171 15.58 -12.64 -14.41
C LYS A 171 16.21 -12.32 -13.05
N ILE A 172 15.75 -12.97 -12.00
CA ILE A 172 16.23 -12.78 -10.61
C ILE A 172 17.27 -13.88 -10.27
N SER A 173 17.18 -15.04 -10.91
CA SER A 173 18.06 -16.21 -10.71
C SER A 173 19.49 -15.98 -11.28
#